data_15bb1808be3f3c7f773568794383c6d6
#
_entry.id   15bb1808be3f3c7f773568794383c6d6
#
_cell.length_a   1.000
_cell.length_b   1.000
_cell.length_c   1.000
_cell.angle_alpha   90.00
_cell.angle_beta   90.00
_cell.angle_gamma   90.00
#
_symmetry.space_group_name_H-M   'P 1'
#
loop_
_entity.id
_entity.type
_entity.pdbx_description
1 polymer ?
#
loop_
_entity_poly.entity_id
_entity_poly.type
_entity_poly.pdbx_seq_one_letter_code
_entity_poly.pdbx_strand_id
1 'polypeptide(L)'
;FSQRLVDEGGETMQESSGRVLLAHPGRFRWETTAPFEQLVVSDGNTVWQYDADLAQVVVRPLDRRADQVPSLLLSGEIAAVEKQFEIRSAEAPAGKERFDLVPREAGGLFAALAVQFRAGVLEQLVIADGLGQRTEVEFSDVQPAGAIDDLTFRFETPPGVDELHDE
;
A
#
# COMPACT_ATOMS: atom_id res chain seq x y z
N PHE A 1 9.29 3.58 5.32
CA PHE A 1 9.44 2.54 4.30
C PHE A 1 10.47 2.93 3.25
N SER A 2 11.06 1.92 2.63
CA SER A 2 11.73 2.02 1.34
C SER A 2 11.00 1.14 0.34
N GLN A 3 10.92 1.59 -0.91
CA GLN A 3 10.22 0.90 -1.98
C GLN A 3 11.10 0.84 -3.22
N ARG A 4 11.10 -0.31 -3.90
CA ARG A 4 11.76 -0.52 -5.20
C ARG A 4 10.77 -1.06 -6.21
N LEU A 5 10.77 -0.49 -7.39
CA LEU A 5 10.14 -1.09 -8.56
C LEU A 5 11.21 -1.84 -9.34
N VAL A 6 11.00 -3.12 -9.54
CA VAL A 6 11.96 -4.04 -10.16
C VAL A 6 11.31 -4.65 -11.40
N ASP A 7 12.04 -4.70 -12.51
CA ASP A 7 11.57 -5.33 -13.74
C ASP A 7 11.62 -6.87 -13.69
N GLU A 8 11.17 -7.53 -14.75
CA GLU A 8 11.20 -8.99 -14.88
C GLU A 8 12.63 -9.55 -14.80
N GLY A 9 13.63 -8.81 -15.25
CA GLY A 9 15.04 -9.17 -15.19
C GLY A 9 15.68 -9.01 -13.81
N GLY A 10 14.99 -8.38 -12.87
CA GLY A 10 15.50 -8.07 -11.54
C GLY A 10 16.28 -6.75 -11.45
N GLU A 11 16.20 -5.90 -12.48
CA GLU A 11 16.83 -4.58 -12.48
C GLU A 11 15.92 -3.56 -11.78
N THR A 12 16.49 -2.76 -10.89
CA THR A 12 15.74 -1.70 -10.19
C THR A 12 15.48 -0.54 -11.15
N MET A 13 14.21 -0.30 -11.43
CA MET A 13 13.75 0.78 -12.31
C MET A 13 13.54 2.09 -11.55
N GLN A 14 13.07 2.00 -10.31
CA GLN A 14 12.76 3.15 -9.47
C GLN A 14 12.92 2.81 -8.00
N GLU A 15 13.40 3.76 -7.23
CA GLU A 15 13.44 3.69 -5.77
C GLU A 15 12.70 4.88 -5.18
N SER A 16 12.01 4.65 -4.10
CA SER A 16 11.33 5.70 -3.33
C SER A 16 11.35 5.37 -1.85
N SER A 17 11.17 6.39 -1.02
CA SER A 17 11.12 6.20 0.42
C SER A 17 10.21 7.23 1.07
N GLY A 18 9.78 6.93 2.28
CA GLY A 18 8.88 7.80 3.00
C GLY A 18 8.40 7.19 4.32
N ARG A 19 7.22 7.62 4.73
CA ARG A 19 6.61 7.22 6.00
C ARG A 19 5.18 6.75 5.79
N VAL A 20 4.77 5.76 6.59
CA VAL A 20 3.38 5.29 6.61
C VAL A 20 2.83 5.31 8.02
N LEU A 21 1.59 5.76 8.16
CA LEU A 21 0.79 5.66 9.37
C LEU A 21 -0.45 4.83 9.05
N LEU A 22 -0.79 3.89 9.93
CA LEU A 22 -1.93 3.00 9.77
C LEU A 22 -2.81 3.06 11.01
N ALA A 23 -4.12 3.16 10.81
CA ALA A 23 -5.10 3.06 11.88
C ALA A 23 -6.37 2.34 11.38
N HIS A 24 -6.75 1.28 12.07
CA HIS A 24 -7.95 0.53 11.71
C HIS A 24 -9.24 1.25 12.13
N PRO A 25 -10.33 1.05 11.36
CA PRO A 25 -10.42 0.41 10.06
C PRO A 25 -10.11 1.37 8.91
N GLY A 26 -9.39 0.92 7.89
CA GLY A 26 -9.28 1.59 6.59
C GLY A 26 -8.57 2.95 6.55
N ARG A 27 -8.06 3.44 7.67
CA ARG A 27 -7.38 4.73 7.73
C ARG A 27 -5.89 4.55 7.56
N PHE A 28 -5.32 5.27 6.62
CA PHE A 28 -3.87 5.28 6.41
C PHE A 28 -3.40 6.62 5.83
N ARG A 29 -2.13 6.90 6.04
CA ARG A 29 -1.41 8.02 5.46
C ARG A 29 -0.06 7.52 4.97
N TRP A 30 0.13 7.53 3.66
CA TRP A 30 1.34 7.10 2.97
C TRP A 30 2.01 8.32 2.37
N GLU A 31 3.14 8.73 2.92
CA GLU A 31 3.92 9.87 2.47
C GLU A 31 5.20 9.39 1.80
N THR A 32 5.31 9.56 0.50
CA THR A 32 6.58 9.42 -0.22
C THR A 32 7.30 10.75 -0.18
N THR A 33 8.55 10.75 0.29
CA THR A 33 9.36 11.97 0.46
C THR A 33 10.54 12.04 -0.50
N ALA A 34 10.89 10.92 -1.14
CA ALA A 34 11.96 10.84 -2.13
C ALA A 34 11.62 9.78 -3.19
N PRO A 35 12.00 9.98 -4.47
CA PRO A 35 12.61 11.18 -5.03
C PRO A 35 11.62 12.34 -5.27
N PHE A 36 10.31 12.04 -5.34
CA PHE A 36 9.22 12.98 -5.56
C PHE A 36 8.23 12.91 -4.42
N GLU A 37 7.69 14.05 -4.03
CA GLU A 37 6.71 14.13 -2.95
C GLU A 37 5.35 13.68 -3.44
N GLN A 38 4.85 12.60 -2.86
CA GLN A 38 3.49 12.09 -3.08
C GLN A 38 2.85 11.75 -1.74
N LEU A 39 1.54 11.95 -1.68
CA LEU A 39 0.77 11.66 -0.48
C LEU A 39 -0.50 10.89 -0.84
N VAL A 40 -0.68 9.73 -0.22
CA VAL A 40 -1.94 8.99 -0.28
C VAL A 40 -2.53 8.92 1.11
N VAL A 41 -3.75 9.44 1.27
CA VAL A 41 -4.45 9.45 2.56
C VAL A 41 -5.80 8.77 2.42
N SER A 42 -6.19 8.02 3.44
CA SER A 42 -7.54 7.49 3.56
C SER A 42 -8.12 7.75 4.95
N ASP A 43 -9.36 8.22 4.99
CA ASP A 43 -10.14 8.36 6.23
C ASP A 43 -10.98 7.12 6.58
N GLY A 44 -10.86 6.06 5.77
CA GLY A 44 -11.64 4.82 5.87
C GLY A 44 -12.81 4.75 4.89
N ASN A 45 -13.15 5.83 4.19
CA ASN A 45 -14.20 5.87 3.17
C ASN A 45 -13.71 6.45 1.85
N THR A 46 -12.86 7.47 1.93
CA THR A 46 -12.33 8.21 0.78
C THR A 46 -10.81 8.08 0.77
N VAL A 47 -10.25 8.02 -0.42
CA VAL A 47 -8.80 8.07 -0.68
C VAL A 47 -8.50 9.33 -1.47
N TRP A 48 -7.53 10.09 -1.00
CA TRP A 48 -6.92 11.22 -1.69
C TRP A 48 -5.52 10.82 -2.11
N GLN A 49 -5.21 10.95 -3.39
CA GLN A 49 -3.86 10.75 -3.92
C GLN A 49 -3.37 12.09 -4.47
N TYR A 50 -2.49 12.74 -3.73
CA TYR A 50 -1.93 14.03 -4.06
C TYR A 50 -0.52 13.88 -4.64
N ASP A 51 -0.29 14.53 -5.76
CA ASP A 51 1.00 14.67 -6.41
C ASP A 51 1.39 16.16 -6.41
N ALA A 52 2.44 16.47 -5.68
CA ALA A 52 2.88 17.86 -5.49
C ALA A 52 3.45 18.46 -6.76
N ASP A 53 4.18 17.67 -7.56
CA ASP A 53 4.84 18.13 -8.79
C ASP A 53 3.82 18.43 -9.89
N LEU A 54 2.71 17.69 -9.91
CA LEU A 54 1.61 17.90 -10.86
C LEU A 54 0.59 18.92 -10.36
N ALA A 55 0.69 19.36 -9.09
CA ALA A 55 -0.34 20.15 -8.41
C ALA A 55 -1.75 19.57 -8.59
N GLN A 56 -1.89 18.27 -8.39
CA GLN A 56 -3.11 17.52 -8.66
C GLN A 56 -3.45 16.58 -7.51
N VAL A 57 -4.74 16.46 -7.19
CA VAL A 57 -5.25 15.42 -6.31
C VAL A 57 -6.33 14.61 -7.01
N VAL A 58 -6.24 13.28 -6.90
CA VAL A 58 -7.29 12.36 -7.31
C VAL A 58 -8.05 11.91 -6.06
N VAL A 59 -9.37 12.11 -6.08
CA VAL A 59 -10.27 11.75 -4.99
C VAL A 59 -11.15 10.60 -5.44
N ARG A 60 -11.17 9.52 -4.67
CA ARG A 60 -11.96 8.32 -5.00
C ARG A 60 -12.47 7.62 -3.75
N PRO A 61 -13.55 6.83 -3.84
CA PRO A 61 -13.96 5.97 -2.74
C PRO A 61 -12.84 4.97 -2.37
N LEU A 62 -12.75 4.62 -1.10
CA LEU A 62 -11.91 3.51 -0.68
C LEU A 62 -12.48 2.20 -1.24
N ASP A 63 -11.91 1.76 -2.34
CA ASP A 63 -12.30 0.50 -2.97
C ASP A 63 -11.65 -0.67 -2.25
N ARG A 64 -12.44 -1.68 -1.95
CA ARG A 64 -12.01 -2.91 -1.29
C ARG A 64 -11.84 -4.07 -2.27
N ARG A 65 -11.80 -3.76 -3.57
CA ARG A 65 -11.53 -4.77 -4.61
C ARG A 65 -10.04 -5.08 -4.75
N ALA A 66 -9.75 -6.22 -5.36
CA ALA A 66 -8.37 -6.71 -5.52
C ALA A 66 -7.44 -5.81 -6.32
N ASP A 67 -7.99 -4.93 -7.16
CA ASP A 67 -7.22 -3.95 -7.94
C ASP A 67 -6.64 -2.80 -7.10
N GLN A 68 -7.10 -2.66 -5.84
CA GLN A 68 -6.62 -1.68 -4.88
C GLN A 68 -5.85 -2.33 -3.71
N VAL A 69 -5.05 -3.33 -4.01
CA VAL A 69 -4.38 -4.19 -3.03
C VAL A 69 -3.59 -3.45 -1.94
N PRO A 70 -2.77 -2.42 -2.24
CA PRO A 70 -2.10 -1.72 -1.15
C PRO A 70 -3.09 -1.19 -0.12
N SER A 71 -4.17 -0.55 -0.57
CA SER A 71 -5.22 -0.03 0.30
C SER A 71 -5.93 -1.13 1.08
N LEU A 72 -6.20 -2.27 0.46
CA LEU A 72 -6.86 -3.40 1.10
C LEU A 72 -5.98 -4.02 2.21
N LEU A 73 -4.70 -4.23 1.95
CA LEU A 73 -3.76 -4.75 2.95
C LEU A 73 -3.53 -3.75 4.09
N LEU A 74 -3.41 -2.48 3.75
CA LEU A 74 -3.21 -1.41 4.71
C LEU A 74 -4.47 -1.12 5.54
N SER A 75 -5.67 -1.46 5.03
CA SER A 75 -6.91 -1.32 5.77
C SER A 75 -7.01 -2.27 6.96
N GLY A 76 -6.26 -3.38 6.94
CA GLY A 76 -6.30 -4.42 7.97
C GLY A 76 -7.59 -5.25 7.98
N GLU A 77 -8.39 -5.16 6.93
CA GLU A 77 -9.63 -5.95 6.80
C GLU A 77 -9.33 -7.37 6.31
N ILE A 78 -8.85 -8.23 7.19
CA ILE A 78 -8.45 -9.62 6.87
C ILE A 78 -9.57 -10.38 6.14
N ALA A 79 -10.82 -10.22 6.57
CA ALA A 79 -11.96 -10.88 5.92
C ALA A 79 -12.19 -10.44 4.46
N ALA A 80 -11.84 -9.20 4.11
CA ALA A 80 -11.89 -8.72 2.75
C ALA A 80 -10.73 -9.28 1.90
N VAL A 81 -9.56 -9.41 2.51
CA VAL A 81 -8.39 -10.06 1.87
C VAL A 81 -8.68 -11.52 1.57
N GLU A 82 -9.19 -12.31 2.54
CA GLU A 82 -9.52 -13.72 2.37
C GLU A 82 -10.59 -13.99 1.30
N LYS A 83 -11.51 -13.06 1.09
CA LYS A 83 -12.51 -13.17 0.02
C LYS A 83 -11.90 -13.07 -1.38
N GLN A 84 -10.85 -12.26 -1.53
CA GLN A 84 -10.27 -11.93 -2.82
C GLN A 84 -9.02 -12.73 -3.13
N PHE A 85 -8.32 -13.19 -2.09
CA PHE A 85 -7.06 -13.94 -2.22
C PHE A 85 -7.14 -15.31 -1.56
N GLU A 86 -6.45 -16.26 -2.15
CA GLU A 86 -6.04 -17.49 -1.46
C GLU A 86 -4.73 -17.19 -0.72
N ILE A 87 -4.75 -17.35 0.60
CA ILE A 87 -3.59 -17.11 1.45
C ILE A 87 -2.88 -18.43 1.71
N ARG A 88 -1.61 -18.49 1.39
CA ARG A 88 -0.77 -19.69 1.58
C ARG A 88 0.43 -19.32 2.44
N SER A 89 0.71 -20.15 3.45
CA SER A 89 1.99 -20.04 4.18
C SER A 89 3.14 -20.47 3.27
N ALA A 90 4.21 -19.70 3.28
CA ALA A 90 5.41 -19.96 2.47
C ALA A 90 6.66 -20.10 3.34
N GLU A 91 7.72 -20.66 2.77
CA GLU A 91 9.02 -20.72 3.45
C GLU A 91 9.54 -19.31 3.75
N ALA A 92 10.05 -19.12 4.96
CA ALA A 92 10.65 -17.89 5.40
C ALA A 92 11.92 -18.14 6.20
N PRO A 93 12.84 -17.17 6.26
CA PRO A 93 14.02 -17.27 7.14
C PRO A 93 13.62 -17.45 8.60
N ALA A 94 14.51 -18.01 9.41
CA ALA A 94 14.26 -18.24 10.83
C ALA A 94 13.78 -16.96 11.55
N GLY A 95 12.70 -17.07 12.31
CA GLY A 95 12.08 -15.97 13.04
C GLY A 95 11.22 -15.05 12.21
N LYS A 96 10.93 -15.40 10.96
CA LYS A 96 10.01 -14.69 10.07
C LYS A 96 8.86 -15.62 9.66
N GLU A 97 7.74 -15.00 9.30
CA GLU A 97 6.55 -15.65 8.74
C GLU A 97 6.25 -15.01 7.41
N ARG A 98 6.02 -15.82 6.40
CA ARG A 98 5.68 -15.35 5.04
C ARG A 98 4.38 -15.96 4.58
N PHE A 99 3.57 -15.13 3.94
CA PHE A 99 2.32 -15.54 3.32
C PHE A 99 2.31 -15.04 1.87
N ASP A 100 2.02 -15.95 0.96
CA ASP A 100 1.76 -15.63 -0.43
C ASP A 100 0.23 -15.52 -0.63
N LEU A 101 -0.19 -14.46 -1.28
CA LEU A 101 -1.58 -14.14 -1.57
C LEU A 101 -1.79 -14.23 -3.08
N VAL A 102 -2.61 -15.18 -3.50
CA VAL A 102 -2.92 -15.41 -4.91
C VAL A 102 -4.34 -14.92 -5.18
N PRO A 103 -4.56 -14.01 -6.14
CA PRO A 103 -5.90 -13.55 -6.48
C PRO A 103 -6.79 -14.74 -6.87
N ARG A 104 -8.04 -14.77 -6.37
CA ARG A 104 -9.02 -15.81 -6.73
C ARG A 104 -9.59 -15.60 -8.12
N GLU A 105 -9.65 -14.35 -8.57
CA GLU A 105 -10.09 -13.99 -9.92
C GLU A 105 -8.89 -13.65 -10.80
N ALA A 106 -8.84 -14.22 -11.98
CA ALA A 106 -7.80 -13.95 -12.98
C ALA A 106 -8.08 -12.62 -13.72
N GLY A 107 -7.03 -11.95 -14.17
CA GLY A 107 -7.16 -10.76 -15.03
C GLY A 107 -7.17 -9.43 -14.28
N GLY A 108 -6.91 -9.43 -12.97
CA GLY A 108 -6.65 -8.20 -12.21
C GLY A 108 -5.28 -7.58 -12.53
N LEU A 109 -5.03 -6.40 -11.96
CA LEU A 109 -3.75 -5.67 -12.11
C LEU A 109 -2.57 -6.42 -11.47
N PHE A 110 -2.84 -7.29 -10.49
CA PHE A 110 -1.82 -7.99 -9.73
C PHE A 110 -1.88 -9.49 -9.98
N ALA A 111 -0.73 -10.08 -10.23
CA ALA A 111 -0.59 -11.53 -10.43
C ALA A 111 -0.38 -12.27 -9.10
N ALA A 112 0.35 -11.68 -8.17
CA ALA A 112 0.62 -12.26 -6.85
C ALA A 112 1.07 -11.18 -5.87
N LEU A 113 0.89 -11.48 -4.58
CA LEU A 113 1.44 -10.68 -3.50
C LEU A 113 2.11 -11.59 -2.49
N ALA A 114 3.09 -11.04 -1.78
CA ALA A 114 3.69 -11.70 -0.63
C ALA A 114 3.85 -10.71 0.52
N VAL A 115 3.54 -11.15 1.72
CA VAL A 115 3.76 -10.38 2.96
C VAL A 115 4.67 -11.17 3.88
N GLN A 116 5.59 -10.47 4.54
CA GLN A 116 6.50 -11.05 5.49
C GLN A 116 6.43 -10.31 6.82
N PHE A 117 6.36 -11.08 7.89
CA PHE A 117 6.31 -10.57 9.25
C PHE A 117 7.52 -11.06 10.05
N ARG A 118 7.90 -10.29 11.05
CA ARG A 118 8.82 -10.69 12.11
C ARG A 118 8.17 -10.40 13.46
N ALA A 119 7.97 -11.43 14.27
CA ALA A 119 7.31 -11.31 15.57
C ALA A 119 5.96 -10.55 15.49
N GLY A 120 5.16 -10.82 14.46
CA GLY A 120 3.86 -10.18 14.24
C GLY A 120 3.92 -8.77 13.66
N VAL A 121 5.11 -8.23 13.38
CA VAL A 121 5.29 -6.91 12.75
C VAL A 121 5.54 -7.07 11.27
N LEU A 122 4.80 -6.33 10.43
CA LEU A 122 4.98 -6.34 8.98
C LEU A 122 6.37 -5.76 8.64
N GLU A 123 7.16 -6.53 7.92
CA GLU A 123 8.54 -6.21 7.56
C GLU A 123 8.68 -5.96 6.05
N GLN A 124 7.93 -6.71 5.23
CA GLN A 124 8.02 -6.60 3.77
C GLN A 124 6.67 -6.89 3.11
N LEU A 125 6.41 -6.16 2.04
CA LEU A 125 5.33 -6.40 1.09
C LEU A 125 5.92 -6.47 -0.31
N VAL A 126 5.58 -7.51 -1.07
CA VAL A 126 5.95 -7.65 -2.49
C VAL A 126 4.67 -7.75 -3.29
N ILE A 127 4.56 -6.95 -4.33
CA ILE A 127 3.43 -6.94 -5.27
C ILE A 127 3.99 -7.25 -6.66
N ALA A 128 3.53 -8.34 -7.27
CA ALA A 128 3.87 -8.68 -8.64
C ALA A 128 2.69 -8.37 -9.56
N ASP A 129 2.96 -7.73 -10.69
CA ASP A 129 1.96 -7.50 -11.74
C ASP A 129 1.95 -8.62 -12.79
N GLY A 130 1.03 -8.51 -13.75
CA GLY A 130 0.91 -9.48 -14.85
C GLY A 130 2.02 -9.38 -15.92
N LEU A 131 2.88 -8.36 -15.84
CA LEU A 131 3.98 -8.09 -16.77
C LEU A 131 5.34 -8.55 -16.22
N GLY A 132 5.36 -9.14 -15.01
CA GLY A 132 6.57 -9.60 -14.36
C GLY A 132 7.31 -8.52 -13.56
N GLN A 133 6.77 -7.31 -13.49
CA GLN A 133 7.32 -6.27 -12.61
C GLN A 133 6.95 -6.53 -11.16
N ARG A 134 7.81 -6.12 -10.24
CA ARG A 134 7.58 -6.26 -8.80
C ARG A 134 7.80 -4.94 -8.10
N THR A 135 6.84 -4.58 -7.26
CA THR A 135 7.02 -3.52 -6.26
C THR A 135 7.38 -4.18 -4.94
N GLU A 136 8.55 -3.89 -4.43
CA GLU A 136 9.05 -4.40 -3.15
C GLU A 136 9.07 -3.25 -2.15
N VAL A 137 8.35 -3.40 -1.04
CA VAL A 137 8.29 -2.43 0.04
C VAL A 137 8.87 -3.05 1.31
N GLU A 138 9.85 -2.40 1.89
CA GLU A 138 10.43 -2.76 3.18
C GLU A 138 10.01 -1.73 4.24
N PHE A 139 9.53 -2.22 5.38
CA PHE A 139 9.14 -1.41 6.52
C PHE A 139 10.20 -1.47 7.60
N SER A 140 10.69 -0.32 8.02
CA SER A 140 11.65 -0.16 9.12
C SER A 140 11.06 0.73 10.21
N ASP A 141 11.63 0.66 11.40
CA ASP A 141 11.24 1.48 12.54
C ASP A 141 9.73 1.44 12.86
N VAL A 142 9.12 0.28 12.64
CA VAL A 142 7.69 0.08 12.88
C VAL A 142 7.44 0.12 14.38
N GLN A 143 6.59 1.04 14.80
CA GLN A 143 6.25 1.24 16.20
C GLN A 143 4.73 1.20 16.38
N PRO A 144 4.21 0.61 17.46
CA PRO A 144 2.82 0.78 17.82
C PRO A 144 2.57 2.27 18.05
N ALA A 145 1.71 2.87 17.25
CA ALA A 145 1.25 4.21 17.52
C ALA A 145 0.21 4.15 18.64
N GLY A 146 0.28 5.08 19.58
CA GLY A 146 -0.84 5.35 20.49
C GLY A 146 -2.07 5.85 19.72
N ALA A 147 -2.97 6.56 20.39
CA ALA A 147 -4.08 7.19 19.69
C ALA A 147 -3.54 8.23 18.69
N ILE A 148 -3.81 8.00 17.40
CA ILE A 148 -3.49 8.94 16.32
C ILE A 148 -4.73 9.83 16.13
N ASP A 149 -4.52 11.14 16.07
CA ASP A 149 -5.59 12.09 15.81
C ASP A 149 -6.24 11.80 14.44
N ASP A 150 -7.56 11.77 14.39
CA ASP A 150 -8.33 11.53 13.17
C ASP A 150 -8.06 12.57 12.07
N LEU A 151 -7.66 13.78 12.44
CA LEU A 151 -7.25 14.81 11.49
C LEU A 151 -6.00 14.42 10.68
N THR A 152 -5.16 13.53 11.19
CA THR A 152 -4.00 12.97 10.47
C THR A 152 -4.40 12.23 9.20
N PHE A 153 -5.61 11.65 9.19
CA PHE A 153 -6.14 10.85 8.08
C PHE A 153 -7.11 11.64 7.20
N ARG A 154 -7.08 12.97 7.26
CA ARG A 154 -7.83 13.86 6.38
C ARG A 154 -6.89 14.59 5.45
N PHE A 155 -7.39 14.91 4.28
CA PHE A 155 -6.70 15.73 3.31
C PHE A 155 -7.59 16.92 2.94
N GLU A 156 -7.00 18.11 2.94
CA GLU A 156 -7.63 19.31 2.43
C GLU A 156 -6.85 19.75 1.20
N THR A 157 -7.55 19.89 0.08
CA THR A 157 -6.93 20.28 -1.19
C THR A 157 -6.31 21.68 -1.07
N PRO A 158 -5.00 21.83 -1.27
CA PRO A 158 -4.37 23.14 -1.21
C PRO A 158 -4.88 24.10 -2.29
N PRO A 159 -4.86 25.40 -2.06
CA PRO A 159 -5.25 26.38 -3.10
C PRO A 159 -4.39 26.23 -4.36
N GLY A 160 -5.04 26.17 -5.53
CA GLY A 160 -4.37 26.08 -6.83
C GLY A 160 -4.02 24.64 -7.26
N VAL A 161 -4.47 23.65 -6.52
CA VAL A 161 -4.37 22.23 -6.87
C VAL A 161 -5.64 21.81 -7.61
N ASP A 162 -5.48 21.10 -8.72
CA ASP A 162 -6.59 20.53 -9.50
C ASP A 162 -7.13 19.28 -8.79
N GLU A 163 -8.44 19.23 -8.58
CA GLU A 163 -9.12 18.11 -7.96
C GLU A 163 -9.87 17.29 -9.00
N LEU A 164 -9.46 16.03 -9.15
CA LEU A 164 -10.10 15.05 -10.04
C LEU A 164 -10.87 14.02 -9.20
N HIS A 165 -12.11 13.77 -9.59
CA HIS A 165 -12.94 12.73 -8.97
C HIS A 165 -13.00 11.51 -9.87
N ASP A 166 -12.60 10.36 -9.33
CA ASP A 166 -12.71 9.03 -9.97
C ASP A 166 -13.85 8.27 -9.27
N GLU A 167 -14.87 7.88 -10.05
CA GLU A 167 -16.11 7.24 -9.57
C GLU A 167 -16.02 5.70 -9.54
#